data_3c0c0e54bf0a7570ceec3de4787a2c44
#
_entry.id   3c0c0e54bf0a7570ceec3de4787a2c44
#
_cell.length_a   1.000
_cell.length_b   1.000
_cell.length_c   1.000
_cell.angle_alpha   90.00
_cell.angle_beta   90.00
_cell.angle_gamma   90.00
#
_symmetry.space_group_name_H-M   'P 1'
#
loop_
_entity.id
_entity.type
_entity.pdbx_description
1 polymer ?
#
loop_
_entity_poly.entity_id
_entity_poly.type
_entity_poly.pdbx_seq_one_letter_code
_entity_poly.pdbx_strand_id
1 'polypeptide(L)'
;MRGTAAVALQPAEEDTRIQTADGSGADSVALPPGLQTVYFGNGCFWGRQKDFVDVEMKQLGRKPEQLTALVGYAAGTRTGPDGKVCYVYSDPRTHYDALGHAEVVQLGLSTDPGVAKAEIRAFASRYFDQFRKTPGGMQRLDPQDKGPAYRNVIGIPGGVNSPFFRIIQEENKYGMKLQEGRGNAMSWRGPTEDDILNTVWVVDSSQLPFYRAERYHQFHNGLGKVFPMEYLRDLRNLVSGQGRIEPTGCPELPF
;
A
#
# COMPACT_ATOMS: atom_id res chain seq x y z
N MET A 1 67.13 -20.08 -10.65
CA MET A 1 65.84 -19.94 -11.33
C MET A 1 64.76 -20.14 -10.27
N ARG A 2 64.11 -19.05 -9.88
CA ARG A 2 63.01 -19.11 -8.91
C ARG A 2 61.71 -18.78 -9.66
N GLY A 3 60.82 -19.77 -9.78
CA GLY A 3 59.52 -19.58 -10.41
C GLY A 3 58.55 -18.88 -9.46
N THR A 4 58.01 -17.76 -9.91
CA THR A 4 56.91 -17.05 -9.27
C THR A 4 55.59 -17.66 -9.71
N ALA A 5 54.86 -18.26 -8.75
CA ALA A 5 53.51 -18.73 -8.95
C ALA A 5 52.54 -17.53 -8.93
N ALA A 6 51.80 -17.34 -10.00
CA ALA A 6 50.73 -16.37 -10.05
C ALA A 6 49.46 -16.95 -9.37
N VAL A 7 48.98 -16.27 -8.34
CA VAL A 7 47.70 -16.57 -7.70
C VAL A 7 46.60 -15.96 -8.56
N ALA A 8 45.78 -16.81 -9.15
CA ALA A 8 44.58 -16.38 -9.87
C ALA A 8 43.49 -15.99 -8.85
N LEU A 9 43.08 -14.73 -8.87
CA LEU A 9 41.88 -14.25 -8.16
C LEU A 9 40.64 -14.77 -8.89
N GLN A 10 39.85 -15.61 -8.23
CA GLN A 10 38.52 -15.98 -8.69
C GLN A 10 37.56 -14.80 -8.48
N PRO A 11 36.68 -14.49 -9.45
CA PRO A 11 35.64 -13.50 -9.25
C PRO A 11 34.62 -14.02 -8.23
N ALA A 12 34.20 -13.17 -7.29
CA ALA A 12 33.13 -13.44 -6.37
C ALA A 12 31.82 -13.62 -7.18
N GLU A 13 31.22 -14.79 -7.10
CA GLU A 13 29.85 -15.01 -7.57
C GLU A 13 28.91 -14.21 -6.67
N GLU A 14 28.30 -13.16 -7.22
CA GLU A 14 27.13 -12.50 -6.65
C GLU A 14 25.97 -13.52 -6.65
N ASP A 15 25.66 -14.05 -5.48
CA ASP A 15 24.49 -14.90 -5.22
C ASP A 15 23.20 -14.05 -5.33
N THR A 16 22.76 -13.80 -6.55
CA THR A 16 21.46 -13.21 -6.85
C THR A 16 20.38 -14.27 -6.76
N ARG A 17 20.09 -14.74 -5.56
CA ARG A 17 18.83 -15.44 -5.30
C ARG A 17 17.69 -14.45 -5.33
N ILE A 18 17.05 -14.33 -6.50
CA ILE A 18 15.67 -13.84 -6.60
C ILE A 18 14.81 -14.86 -5.87
N GLN A 19 14.50 -14.59 -4.60
CA GLN A 19 13.43 -15.30 -3.92
C GLN A 19 12.12 -14.83 -4.56
N THR A 20 11.54 -15.64 -5.41
CA THR A 20 10.14 -15.52 -5.80
C THR A 20 9.32 -15.64 -4.52
N ALA A 21 8.73 -14.53 -4.07
CA ALA A 21 7.82 -14.53 -2.95
C ALA A 21 6.63 -15.42 -3.32
N ASP A 22 6.56 -16.60 -2.67
CA ASP A 22 5.27 -17.23 -2.46
C ASP A 22 4.49 -16.22 -1.59
N GLY A 23 3.26 -15.90 -1.92
CA GLY A 23 2.50 -14.78 -1.38
C GLY A 23 2.14 -14.85 0.12
N SER A 24 2.97 -15.48 0.94
CA SER A 24 2.90 -15.55 2.40
C SER A 24 4.01 -14.72 3.05
N GLY A 25 4.02 -13.41 2.79
CA GLY A 25 4.80 -12.48 3.60
C GLY A 25 4.29 -12.56 5.05
N ALA A 26 5.20 -12.72 6.02
CA ALA A 26 4.92 -13.05 7.42
C ALA A 26 3.99 -12.06 8.17
N ASP A 27 3.58 -10.97 7.55
CA ASP A 27 2.77 -9.90 8.14
C ASP A 27 1.48 -9.56 7.34
N SER A 28 1.13 -10.33 6.30
CA SER A 28 -0.17 -10.15 5.65
C SER A 28 -1.26 -10.72 6.54
N VAL A 29 -2.03 -9.86 7.19
CA VAL A 29 -3.28 -10.31 7.83
C VAL A 29 -4.16 -10.88 6.74
N ALA A 30 -4.35 -12.19 6.78
CA ALA A 30 -5.24 -12.87 5.85
C ALA A 30 -6.63 -12.22 5.94
N LEU A 31 -7.14 -11.78 4.81
CA LEU A 31 -8.52 -11.33 4.73
C LEU A 31 -9.46 -12.49 5.05
N PRO A 32 -10.68 -12.22 5.54
CA PRO A 32 -11.70 -13.25 5.67
C PRO A 32 -11.89 -14.06 4.38
N PRO A 33 -12.23 -15.35 4.45
CA PRO A 33 -12.51 -16.17 3.29
C PRO A 33 -13.51 -15.51 2.33
N GLY A 34 -13.30 -15.64 1.03
CA GLY A 34 -14.14 -15.03 0.00
C GLY A 34 -13.79 -13.57 -0.32
N LEU A 35 -12.69 -13.04 0.24
CA LEU A 35 -12.14 -11.74 -0.11
C LEU A 35 -10.74 -11.87 -0.71
N GLN A 36 -10.41 -10.94 -1.61
CA GLN A 36 -9.08 -10.77 -2.20
C GLN A 36 -8.55 -9.37 -1.90
N THR A 37 -7.24 -9.23 -1.81
CA THR A 37 -6.60 -7.96 -1.46
C THR A 37 -6.60 -6.98 -2.64
N VAL A 38 -7.12 -5.78 -2.39
CA VAL A 38 -6.84 -4.58 -3.17
C VAL A 38 -6.30 -3.50 -2.24
N TYR A 39 -5.57 -2.51 -2.78
CA TYR A 39 -5.10 -1.39 -1.97
C TYR A 39 -5.04 -0.08 -2.76
N PHE A 40 -5.18 1.03 -2.04
CA PHE A 40 -5.20 2.38 -2.57
C PHE A 40 -4.32 3.30 -1.74
N GLY A 41 -3.46 4.09 -2.39
CA GLY A 41 -2.57 5.05 -1.74
C GLY A 41 -2.47 6.35 -2.51
N ASN A 42 -2.52 7.49 -1.77
CA ASN A 42 -2.29 8.83 -2.29
C ASN A 42 -2.03 9.82 -1.15
N GLY A 43 -0.78 10.07 -0.80
CA GLY A 43 -0.41 10.84 0.39
C GLY A 43 -0.55 10.01 1.67
N CYS A 44 -0.72 10.66 2.82
CA CYS A 44 -0.79 10.02 4.12
C CYS A 44 -1.96 9.03 4.23
N PHE A 45 -1.67 7.82 4.67
CA PHE A 45 -2.67 6.75 4.80
C PHE A 45 -3.66 6.94 5.96
N TRP A 46 -3.37 7.79 6.97
CA TRP A 46 -4.26 7.99 8.12
C TRP A 46 -5.63 8.54 7.70
N GLY A 47 -5.62 9.62 6.91
CA GLY A 47 -6.87 10.17 6.37
C GLY A 47 -7.55 9.22 5.40
N ARG A 48 -6.75 8.49 4.62
CA ARG A 48 -7.25 7.51 3.65
C ARG A 48 -7.95 6.34 4.32
N GLN A 49 -7.43 5.83 5.45
CA GLN A 49 -8.11 4.78 6.20
C GLN A 49 -9.51 5.22 6.63
N LYS A 50 -9.64 6.42 7.20
CA LYS A 50 -10.95 6.97 7.60
C LYS A 50 -11.89 7.08 6.41
N ASP A 51 -11.40 7.55 5.26
CA ASP A 51 -12.17 7.68 4.04
C ASP A 51 -12.74 6.32 3.58
N PHE A 52 -11.92 5.27 3.58
CA PHE A 52 -12.34 3.93 3.16
C PHE A 52 -13.20 3.19 4.19
N VAL A 53 -12.96 3.39 5.49
CA VAL A 53 -13.88 2.93 6.54
C VAL A 53 -15.28 3.51 6.31
N ASP A 54 -15.37 4.80 5.96
CA ASP A 54 -16.66 5.42 5.62
C ASP A 54 -17.31 4.81 4.38
N VAL A 55 -16.53 4.45 3.35
CA VAL A 55 -17.06 3.72 2.19
C VAL A 55 -17.61 2.35 2.59
N GLU A 56 -16.82 1.57 3.34
CA GLU A 56 -17.22 0.25 3.79
C GLU A 56 -18.53 0.28 4.59
N MET A 57 -18.63 1.21 5.55
CA MET A 57 -19.80 1.30 6.43
C MET A 57 -21.01 1.97 5.76
N LYS A 58 -20.81 3.11 5.09
CA LYS A 58 -21.90 3.98 4.65
C LYS A 58 -22.38 3.69 3.23
N GLN A 59 -21.48 3.21 2.35
CA GLN A 59 -21.83 2.92 0.95
C GLN A 59 -22.05 1.42 0.72
N LEU A 60 -21.18 0.57 1.30
CA LEU A 60 -21.25 -0.87 1.12
C LEU A 60 -22.08 -1.56 2.21
N GLY A 61 -22.49 -0.84 3.26
CA GLY A 61 -23.29 -1.38 4.35
C GLY A 61 -22.58 -2.43 5.21
N ARG A 62 -21.24 -2.47 5.17
CA ARG A 62 -20.46 -3.38 6.02
C ARG A 62 -20.65 -3.01 7.49
N LYS A 63 -20.86 -4.02 8.32
CA LYS A 63 -20.87 -3.83 9.77
C LYS A 63 -19.45 -3.59 10.28
N PRO A 64 -19.28 -2.99 11.49
CA PRO A 64 -17.96 -2.78 12.08
C PRO A 64 -17.07 -4.03 12.10
N GLU A 65 -17.66 -5.21 12.34
CA GLU A 65 -16.97 -6.50 12.39
C GLU A 65 -16.47 -6.97 11.00
N GLN A 66 -17.02 -6.40 9.93
CA GLN A 66 -16.72 -6.74 8.53
C GLN A 66 -15.75 -5.75 7.87
N LEU A 67 -15.30 -4.73 8.61
CA LEU A 67 -14.34 -3.76 8.11
C LEU A 67 -13.05 -4.47 7.66
N THR A 68 -12.49 -4.04 6.55
CA THR A 68 -11.24 -4.59 6.01
C THR A 68 -10.14 -3.54 5.86
N ALA A 69 -10.51 -2.25 5.93
CA ALA A 69 -9.60 -1.13 5.75
C ALA A 69 -8.50 -1.09 6.82
N LEU A 70 -7.30 -1.50 6.47
CA LEU A 70 -6.09 -1.41 7.31
C LEU A 70 -5.01 -0.64 6.56
N VAL A 71 -4.25 0.21 7.30
CA VAL A 71 -3.11 0.91 6.71
C VAL A 71 -1.87 0.04 6.67
N GLY A 72 -1.02 0.30 5.68
CA GLY A 72 0.23 -0.42 5.50
C GLY A 72 1.02 0.08 4.29
N TYR A 73 1.93 -0.76 3.86
CA TYR A 73 2.92 -0.47 2.84
C TYR A 73 2.79 -1.45 1.68
N ALA A 74 2.84 -0.97 0.44
CA ALA A 74 2.78 -1.82 -0.74
C ALA A 74 3.48 -1.20 -1.94
N ALA A 75 3.50 -1.95 -3.04
CA ALA A 75 4.02 -1.51 -4.33
C ALA A 75 5.54 -1.22 -4.36
N GLY A 76 6.30 -1.65 -3.35
CA GLY A 76 7.75 -1.76 -3.40
C GLY A 76 8.18 -3.14 -3.89
N THR A 77 9.47 -3.27 -4.23
CA THR A 77 10.04 -4.53 -4.77
C THR A 77 10.96 -5.24 -3.78
N ARG A 78 11.21 -4.65 -2.62
CA ARG A 78 12.16 -5.18 -1.63
C ARG A 78 11.52 -5.27 -0.25
N THR A 79 12.05 -6.16 0.55
CA THR A 79 11.76 -6.26 1.99
C THR A 79 13.01 -5.97 2.80
N GLY A 80 12.82 -5.59 4.06
CA GLY A 80 13.87 -5.49 5.04
C GLY A 80 14.27 -6.86 5.62
N PRO A 81 15.03 -6.87 6.72
CA PRO A 81 15.38 -8.10 7.43
C PRO A 81 14.15 -8.94 7.79
N ASP A 82 14.29 -10.25 7.71
CA ASP A 82 13.21 -11.22 8.02
C ASP A 82 11.93 -11.04 7.17
N GLY A 83 12.05 -10.45 5.97
CA GLY A 83 10.93 -10.25 5.06
C GLY A 83 9.97 -9.13 5.47
N LYS A 84 10.33 -8.31 6.46
CA LYS A 84 9.47 -7.24 7.00
C LYS A 84 9.57 -5.94 6.22
N VAL A 85 8.49 -5.16 6.28
CA VAL A 85 8.44 -3.78 5.80
C VAL A 85 7.92 -2.91 6.94
N CYS A 86 8.78 -2.05 7.48
CA CYS A 86 8.53 -1.27 8.68
C CYS A 86 8.59 0.23 8.41
N TYR A 87 7.84 1.02 9.19
CA TYR A 87 7.93 2.48 9.15
C TYR A 87 9.34 2.95 9.54
N VAL A 88 9.84 2.44 10.66
CA VAL A 88 11.21 2.65 11.15
C VAL A 88 11.84 1.31 11.45
N TYR A 89 13.13 1.20 11.20
CA TYR A 89 13.97 0.08 11.61
C TYR A 89 15.34 0.58 12.05
N SER A 90 16.18 -0.27 12.62
CA SER A 90 17.54 0.11 13.09
C SER A 90 18.42 0.66 11.95
N ASP A 91 18.26 0.14 10.75
CA ASP A 91 18.94 0.65 9.54
C ASP A 91 17.95 1.44 8.68
N PRO A 92 18.15 2.77 8.51
CA PRO A 92 17.26 3.59 7.68
C PRO A 92 17.11 3.12 6.23
N ARG A 93 18.07 2.35 5.71
CA ARG A 93 18.00 1.79 4.35
C ARG A 93 16.96 0.68 4.21
N THR A 94 16.40 0.23 5.33
CA THR A 94 15.36 -0.79 5.41
C THR A 94 14.01 -0.23 5.89
N HIS A 95 13.84 1.10 5.92
CA HIS A 95 12.53 1.73 6.08
C HIS A 95 11.68 1.49 4.82
N TYR A 96 10.37 1.48 4.97
CA TYR A 96 9.43 1.17 3.89
C TYR A 96 9.65 2.03 2.63
N ASP A 97 9.95 3.30 2.80
CA ASP A 97 10.21 4.26 1.72
C ASP A 97 11.52 3.94 0.97
N ALA A 98 12.60 3.63 1.70
CA ALA A 98 13.88 3.20 1.14
C ALA A 98 13.77 1.85 0.41
N LEU A 99 12.83 0.99 0.81
CA LEU A 99 12.52 -0.28 0.16
C LEU A 99 11.62 -0.09 -1.08
N GLY A 100 11.13 1.12 -1.33
CA GLY A 100 10.31 1.48 -2.49
C GLY A 100 8.81 1.36 -2.28
N HIS A 101 8.34 1.07 -1.07
CA HIS A 101 6.92 0.98 -0.79
C HIS A 101 6.26 2.36 -0.69
N ALA A 102 4.95 2.39 -0.88
CA ALA A 102 4.11 3.54 -0.62
C ALA A 102 3.16 3.25 0.54
N GLU A 103 2.73 4.31 1.24
CA GLU A 103 1.61 4.26 2.16
C GLU A 103 0.30 3.97 1.43
N VAL A 104 -0.40 2.93 1.86
CA VAL A 104 -1.65 2.49 1.26
C VAL A 104 -2.66 2.03 2.32
N VAL A 105 -3.91 1.93 1.90
CA VAL A 105 -4.99 1.26 2.65
C VAL A 105 -5.35 -0.03 1.93
N GLN A 106 -5.20 -1.17 2.61
CA GLN A 106 -5.73 -2.46 2.17
C GLN A 106 -7.25 -2.49 2.32
N LEU A 107 -7.92 -3.09 1.34
CA LEU A 107 -9.35 -3.36 1.33
C LEU A 107 -9.60 -4.79 0.85
N GLY A 108 -10.61 -5.42 1.43
CA GLY A 108 -11.10 -6.71 0.97
C GLY A 108 -12.12 -6.53 -0.15
N LEU A 109 -11.81 -7.07 -1.32
CA LEU A 109 -12.71 -7.13 -2.46
C LEU A 109 -13.32 -8.53 -2.54
N SER A 110 -14.63 -8.64 -2.68
CA SER A 110 -15.32 -9.93 -2.82
C SER A 110 -14.74 -10.75 -3.99
N THR A 111 -14.67 -12.05 -3.81
CA THR A 111 -14.37 -12.98 -4.92
C THR A 111 -15.59 -13.26 -5.80
N ASP A 112 -16.82 -12.90 -5.36
CA ASP A 112 -17.99 -12.88 -6.23
C ASP A 112 -17.91 -11.74 -7.24
N PRO A 113 -17.90 -12.01 -8.56
CA PRO A 113 -17.69 -10.98 -9.57
C PRO A 113 -18.78 -9.90 -9.60
N GLY A 114 -20.01 -10.22 -9.19
CA GLY A 114 -21.12 -9.26 -9.15
C GLY A 114 -20.94 -8.24 -8.03
N VAL A 115 -20.66 -8.74 -6.83
CA VAL A 115 -20.38 -7.93 -5.64
C VAL A 115 -19.11 -7.11 -5.82
N ALA A 116 -18.03 -7.75 -6.29
CA ALA A 116 -16.73 -7.12 -6.51
C ALA A 116 -16.79 -5.88 -7.40
N LYS A 117 -17.62 -5.89 -8.46
CA LYS A 117 -17.78 -4.73 -9.35
C LYS A 117 -18.38 -3.52 -8.64
N ALA A 118 -19.33 -3.72 -7.74
CA ALA A 118 -19.91 -2.64 -6.96
C ALA A 118 -18.91 -2.10 -5.92
N GLU A 119 -18.21 -2.99 -5.24
CA GLU A 119 -17.21 -2.63 -4.24
C GLU A 119 -16.03 -1.85 -4.85
N ILE A 120 -15.43 -2.35 -5.93
CA ILE A 120 -14.30 -1.68 -6.58
C ILE A 120 -14.72 -0.31 -7.15
N ARG A 121 -15.95 -0.17 -7.63
CA ARG A 121 -16.51 1.12 -8.08
C ARG A 121 -16.58 2.10 -6.91
N ALA A 122 -17.10 1.69 -5.77
CA ALA A 122 -17.20 2.55 -4.58
C ALA A 122 -15.80 2.97 -4.08
N PHE A 123 -14.84 2.04 -4.04
CA PHE A 123 -13.47 2.34 -3.66
C PHE A 123 -12.77 3.28 -4.64
N ALA A 124 -12.89 3.03 -5.94
CA ALA A 124 -12.29 3.86 -6.98
C ALA A 124 -12.90 5.27 -7.00
N SER A 125 -14.22 5.38 -6.90
CA SER A 125 -14.90 6.67 -6.80
C SER A 125 -14.37 7.48 -5.63
N ARG A 126 -14.31 6.88 -4.42
CA ARG A 126 -13.74 7.55 -3.24
C ARG A 126 -12.28 7.93 -3.42
N TYR A 127 -11.47 7.08 -4.05
CA TYR A 127 -10.08 7.37 -4.34
C TYR A 127 -9.94 8.64 -5.19
N PHE A 128 -10.69 8.77 -6.29
CA PHE A 128 -10.64 9.94 -7.15
C PHE A 128 -11.29 11.18 -6.50
N ASP A 129 -12.21 11.04 -5.55
CA ASP A 129 -12.74 12.14 -4.74
C ASP A 129 -11.69 12.83 -3.86
N GLN A 130 -10.55 12.18 -3.63
CA GLN A 130 -9.45 12.72 -2.83
C GLN A 130 -8.55 13.70 -3.61
N PHE A 131 -8.90 13.99 -4.86
CA PHE A 131 -8.18 14.92 -5.72
C PHE A 131 -9.07 16.11 -6.11
N ARG A 132 -8.42 17.17 -6.54
CA ARG A 132 -9.07 18.31 -7.22
C ARG A 132 -8.20 18.78 -8.38
N LYS A 133 -8.85 19.26 -9.43
CA LYS A 133 -8.18 19.93 -10.55
C LYS A 133 -8.11 21.42 -10.27
N THR A 134 -6.94 22.01 -10.41
CA THR A 134 -6.70 23.46 -10.25
C THR A 134 -6.02 23.99 -11.50
N PRO A 135 -5.95 25.34 -11.68
CA PRO A 135 -5.16 25.92 -12.77
C PRO A 135 -3.69 25.49 -12.79
N GLY A 136 -3.12 25.16 -11.61
CA GLY A 136 -1.74 24.64 -11.47
C GLY A 136 -1.61 23.12 -11.64
N GLY A 137 -2.68 22.42 -12.04
CA GLY A 137 -2.67 20.96 -12.22
C GLY A 137 -3.47 20.20 -11.16
N MET A 138 -3.25 18.90 -11.09
CA MET A 138 -3.87 18.04 -10.06
C MET A 138 -3.29 18.31 -8.68
N GLN A 139 -4.14 18.24 -7.68
CA GLN A 139 -3.75 18.36 -6.27
C GLN A 139 -4.52 17.33 -5.45
N ARG A 140 -3.86 16.74 -4.44
CA ARG A 140 -4.53 15.98 -3.38
C ARG A 140 -5.28 16.96 -2.45
N LEU A 141 -6.41 16.53 -1.88
CA LEU A 141 -7.10 17.29 -0.84
C LEU A 141 -6.30 17.34 0.47
N ASP A 142 -5.34 16.46 0.61
CA ASP A 142 -4.37 16.38 1.71
C ASP A 142 -2.95 16.43 1.13
N PRO A 143 -2.38 17.64 0.91
CA PRO A 143 -1.15 17.81 0.14
C PRO A 143 0.14 17.78 0.99
N GLN A 144 0.06 17.42 2.27
CA GLN A 144 1.17 17.58 3.22
C GLN A 144 2.31 16.59 2.94
N ASP A 145 1.97 15.32 2.71
CA ASP A 145 2.94 14.27 2.44
C ASP A 145 3.18 14.11 0.94
N LYS A 146 4.46 14.11 0.57
CA LYS A 146 4.93 14.10 -0.82
C LYS A 146 6.12 13.16 -0.98
N GLY A 147 6.39 12.79 -2.22
CA GLY A 147 7.50 11.93 -2.60
C GLY A 147 7.08 10.50 -2.91
N PRO A 148 8.02 9.65 -3.34
CA PRO A 148 7.74 8.30 -3.84
C PRO A 148 6.99 7.40 -2.87
N ALA A 149 7.20 7.59 -1.55
CA ALA A 149 6.51 6.87 -0.50
C ALA A 149 5.02 7.27 -0.32
N TYR A 150 4.60 8.36 -0.94
CA TYR A 150 3.24 8.90 -0.89
C TYR A 150 2.60 9.01 -2.28
N ARG A 151 3.22 8.37 -3.29
CA ARG A 151 2.74 8.41 -4.67
C ARG A 151 1.33 7.87 -4.83
N ASN A 152 0.67 8.27 -5.89
CA ASN A 152 -0.65 7.74 -6.23
C ASN A 152 -0.52 6.30 -6.74
N VAL A 153 -1.10 5.34 -6.05
CA VAL A 153 -1.05 3.92 -6.41
C VAL A 153 -2.39 3.24 -6.21
N ILE A 154 -2.73 2.32 -7.10
CA ILE A 154 -3.87 1.40 -6.99
C ILE A 154 -3.34 0.00 -7.26
N GLY A 155 -3.50 -0.90 -6.28
CA GLY A 155 -3.21 -2.31 -6.43
C GLY A 155 -4.49 -3.13 -6.56
N ILE A 156 -4.63 -3.82 -7.69
CA ILE A 156 -5.74 -4.74 -7.96
C ILE A 156 -5.19 -6.04 -8.55
N PRO A 157 -5.81 -7.19 -8.32
CA PRO A 157 -5.36 -8.45 -8.89
C PRO A 157 -5.29 -8.38 -10.42
N GLY A 158 -4.11 -8.66 -10.99
CA GLY A 158 -3.84 -8.55 -12.43
C GLY A 158 -3.47 -7.14 -12.92
N GLY A 159 -3.44 -6.12 -12.05
CA GLY A 159 -3.04 -4.76 -12.41
C GLY A 159 -3.84 -4.19 -13.58
N VAL A 160 -3.16 -3.63 -14.58
CA VAL A 160 -3.82 -3.07 -15.79
C VAL A 160 -4.52 -4.13 -16.65
N ASN A 161 -4.21 -5.42 -16.46
CA ASN A 161 -4.89 -6.54 -17.11
C ASN A 161 -6.07 -7.08 -16.33
N SER A 162 -6.38 -6.48 -15.18
CA SER A 162 -7.50 -6.85 -14.32
C SER A 162 -8.85 -6.63 -15.00
N PRO A 163 -9.84 -7.52 -14.79
CA PRO A 163 -11.22 -7.24 -15.21
C PRO A 163 -11.82 -6.00 -14.53
N PHE A 164 -11.23 -5.55 -13.42
CA PHE A 164 -11.63 -4.36 -12.68
C PHE A 164 -11.00 -3.07 -13.22
N PHE A 165 -9.96 -3.14 -14.05
CA PHE A 165 -9.23 -1.95 -14.53
C PHE A 165 -10.14 -0.99 -15.30
N ARG A 166 -11.08 -1.50 -16.09
CA ARG A 166 -12.07 -0.68 -16.79
C ARG A 166 -12.91 0.16 -15.81
N ILE A 167 -13.29 -0.39 -14.67
CA ILE A 167 -14.06 0.34 -13.65
C ILE A 167 -13.21 1.48 -13.07
N ILE A 168 -11.90 1.23 -12.81
CA ILE A 168 -10.98 2.29 -12.38
C ILE A 168 -10.90 3.41 -13.44
N GLN A 169 -10.89 3.08 -14.73
CA GLN A 169 -10.90 4.06 -15.81
C GLN A 169 -12.21 4.88 -15.84
N GLU A 170 -13.35 4.23 -15.64
CA GLU A 170 -14.67 4.87 -15.61
C GLU A 170 -14.80 5.86 -14.44
N GLU A 171 -14.27 5.52 -13.25
CA GLU A 171 -14.30 6.37 -12.06
C GLU A 171 -13.25 7.49 -12.08
N ASN A 172 -12.29 7.46 -13.00
CA ASN A 172 -11.24 8.47 -13.15
C ASN A 172 -11.77 9.79 -13.74
N LYS A 173 -12.61 10.45 -12.99
CA LYS A 173 -13.34 11.66 -13.39
C LYS A 173 -12.46 12.86 -13.77
N TYR A 174 -11.20 12.86 -13.42
CA TYR A 174 -10.25 13.93 -13.74
C TYR A 174 -9.36 13.62 -14.95
N GLY A 175 -9.45 12.42 -15.52
CA GLY A 175 -8.59 11.97 -16.62
C GLY A 175 -7.12 11.90 -16.23
N MET A 176 -6.82 11.50 -14.99
CA MET A 176 -5.45 11.27 -14.55
C MET A 176 -4.83 10.12 -15.37
N LYS A 177 -3.53 10.18 -15.61
CA LYS A 177 -2.82 9.13 -16.33
C LYS A 177 -2.77 7.85 -15.48
N LEU A 178 -3.46 6.81 -15.91
CA LEU A 178 -3.34 5.47 -15.32
C LEU A 178 -2.19 4.75 -16.02
N GLN A 179 -1.12 4.47 -15.30
CA GLN A 179 0.10 3.88 -15.83
C GLN A 179 0.37 2.54 -15.16
N GLU A 180 0.73 1.53 -15.94
CA GLU A 180 1.19 0.27 -15.40
C GLU A 180 2.38 0.50 -14.46
N GLY A 181 2.24 0.05 -13.21
CA GLY A 181 3.32 -0.02 -12.24
C GLY A 181 3.81 -1.46 -12.10
N ARG A 182 5.11 -1.62 -11.89
CA ARG A 182 5.77 -2.93 -11.71
C ARG A 182 6.48 -3.04 -10.37
N GLY A 183 6.16 -2.11 -9.47
CA GLY A 183 6.82 -1.94 -8.19
C GLY A 183 7.98 -0.95 -8.25
N ASN A 184 8.00 -0.06 -7.25
CA ASN A 184 9.03 0.96 -7.18
C ASN A 184 10.36 0.37 -6.73
N ALA A 185 11.41 0.59 -7.52
CA ALA A 185 12.78 0.32 -7.15
C ALA A 185 13.51 1.65 -6.92
N MET A 186 13.93 1.87 -5.68
CA MET A 186 14.77 3.02 -5.33
C MET A 186 16.21 2.78 -5.80
N SER A 187 16.76 3.67 -6.60
CA SER A 187 18.10 3.58 -7.15
C SER A 187 18.81 4.94 -7.07
N TRP A 188 20.12 4.98 -7.39
CA TRP A 188 20.87 6.25 -7.49
C TRP A 188 20.35 7.20 -8.59
N ARG A 189 19.57 6.67 -9.54
CA ARG A 189 18.89 7.47 -10.58
C ARG A 189 17.53 7.99 -10.12
N GLY A 190 17.13 7.69 -8.89
CA GLY A 190 15.83 7.99 -8.33
C GLY A 190 14.86 6.78 -8.36
N PRO A 191 13.60 7.01 -8.01
CA PRO A 191 12.56 5.99 -8.03
C PRO A 191 12.15 5.61 -9.47
N THR A 192 11.74 4.38 -9.69
CA THR A 192 11.14 3.97 -10.97
C THR A 192 9.68 4.39 -11.08
N GLU A 193 9.02 4.57 -9.94
CA GLU A 193 7.65 5.06 -9.83
C GLU A 193 7.62 6.25 -8.87
N ASP A 194 7.70 7.47 -9.44
CA ASP A 194 7.78 8.70 -8.67
C ASP A 194 6.39 9.28 -8.34
N ASP A 195 6.36 10.24 -7.43
CA ASP A 195 5.17 10.98 -7.02
C ASP A 195 4.81 12.07 -8.05
N ILE A 196 4.15 11.64 -9.12
CA ILE A 196 3.63 12.51 -10.18
C ILE A 196 2.14 12.72 -9.96
N LEU A 197 1.74 13.91 -9.50
CA LEU A 197 0.37 14.18 -9.05
C LEU A 197 -0.73 13.84 -10.07
N ASN A 198 -0.45 13.94 -11.39
CA ASN A 198 -1.41 13.59 -12.45
C ASN A 198 -1.28 12.13 -12.93
N THR A 199 -0.49 11.32 -12.25
CA THR A 199 -0.28 9.91 -12.60
C THR A 199 -0.73 9.03 -11.43
N VAL A 200 -1.37 7.91 -11.75
CA VAL A 200 -1.71 6.83 -10.82
C VAL A 200 -1.01 5.56 -11.32
N TRP A 201 -0.18 4.99 -10.50
CA TRP A 201 0.48 3.72 -10.77
C TRP A 201 -0.49 2.58 -10.45
N VAL A 202 -0.86 1.81 -11.48
CA VAL A 202 -1.73 0.64 -11.32
C VAL A 202 -0.89 -0.61 -11.34
N VAL A 203 -0.87 -1.33 -10.21
CA VAL A 203 0.01 -2.48 -9.97
C VAL A 203 -0.80 -3.74 -9.73
N ASP A 204 -0.17 -4.88 -9.97
CA ASP A 204 -0.76 -6.18 -9.65
C ASP A 204 -0.59 -6.49 -8.16
N SER A 205 -1.69 -6.44 -7.39
CA SER A 205 -1.69 -6.72 -5.95
C SER A 205 -1.39 -8.19 -5.61
N SER A 206 -1.49 -9.10 -6.58
CA SER A 206 -1.10 -10.50 -6.40
C SER A 206 0.41 -10.72 -6.53
N GLN A 207 1.13 -9.79 -7.17
CA GLN A 207 2.59 -9.83 -7.32
C GLN A 207 3.30 -8.90 -6.34
N LEU A 208 2.67 -7.80 -5.95
CA LEU A 208 3.20 -6.81 -5.03
C LEU A 208 2.35 -6.80 -3.76
N PRO A 209 2.70 -7.62 -2.75
CA PRO A 209 1.86 -7.83 -1.58
C PRO A 209 1.75 -6.58 -0.70
N PHE A 210 0.70 -6.57 0.11
CA PHE A 210 0.50 -5.59 1.16
C PHE A 210 1.19 -6.05 2.46
N TYR A 211 1.88 -5.12 3.12
CA TYR A 211 2.49 -5.27 4.44
C TYR A 211 1.76 -4.37 5.41
N ARG A 212 1.15 -4.93 6.45
CA ARG A 212 0.42 -4.16 7.44
C ARG A 212 1.37 -3.24 8.22
N ALA A 213 0.95 -1.98 8.41
CA ALA A 213 1.68 -1.05 9.28
C ALA A 213 1.48 -1.37 10.76
N GLU A 214 2.37 -0.85 11.59
CA GLU A 214 2.42 -1.00 13.02
C GLU A 214 1.11 -0.51 13.67
N ARG A 215 0.80 -1.00 14.87
CA ARG A 215 -0.45 -0.68 15.59
C ARG A 215 -0.66 0.81 15.80
N TYR A 216 0.42 1.57 15.99
CA TYR A 216 0.37 3.02 16.11
C TYR A 216 -0.38 3.69 14.95
N HIS A 217 -0.15 3.22 13.73
CA HIS A 217 -0.71 3.83 12.52
C HIS A 217 -2.18 3.49 12.27
N GLN A 218 -2.71 2.42 12.89
CA GLN A 218 -4.08 1.97 12.66
C GLN A 218 -5.10 2.86 13.35
N PHE A 219 -6.12 3.32 12.61
CA PHE A 219 -7.21 4.19 13.12
C PHE A 219 -6.69 5.45 13.81
N HIS A 220 -5.67 6.07 13.21
CA HIS A 220 -5.06 7.31 13.71
C HIS A 220 -5.83 8.55 13.24
N ASN A 221 -5.62 9.69 13.91
CA ASN A 221 -6.06 10.99 13.41
C ASN A 221 -5.41 11.32 12.08
N GLY A 222 -6.09 12.07 11.22
CA GLY A 222 -5.48 12.60 10.00
C GLY A 222 -4.53 13.77 10.32
N LEU A 223 -3.69 14.14 9.35
CA LEU A 223 -2.82 15.30 9.46
C LEU A 223 -3.70 16.57 9.58
N GLY A 224 -3.65 17.21 10.75
CA GLY A 224 -4.47 18.38 11.06
C GLY A 224 -5.98 18.11 11.13
N LYS A 225 -6.42 16.85 11.18
CA LYS A 225 -7.83 16.45 11.29
C LYS A 225 -8.01 15.53 12.50
N VAL A 226 -8.94 15.90 13.39
CA VAL A 226 -9.36 15.07 14.51
C VAL A 226 -10.59 14.26 14.08
N PHE A 227 -10.54 12.95 14.28
CA PHE A 227 -11.66 12.05 13.96
C PHE A 227 -12.47 11.70 15.22
N PRO A 228 -13.73 11.25 15.06
CA PRO A 228 -14.57 10.86 16.19
C PRO A 228 -13.96 9.71 17.02
N MET A 229 -14.23 9.68 18.32
CA MET A 229 -13.76 8.62 19.22
C MET A 229 -14.30 7.24 18.85
N GLU A 230 -15.47 7.16 18.22
CA GLU A 230 -15.98 5.93 17.62
C GLU A 230 -14.96 5.31 16.64
N TYR A 231 -14.33 6.12 15.78
CA TYR A 231 -13.30 5.67 14.87
C TYR A 231 -11.98 5.37 15.60
N LEU A 232 -11.49 6.34 16.40
CA LEU A 232 -10.15 6.28 16.98
C LEU A 232 -10.01 5.20 18.06
N ARG A 233 -11.09 4.92 18.80
CA ARG A 233 -11.11 4.01 19.94
C ARG A 233 -11.96 2.78 19.67
N ASP A 234 -13.24 2.97 19.33
CA ASP A 234 -14.20 1.87 19.35
C ASP A 234 -13.99 0.91 18.19
N LEU A 235 -13.84 1.42 16.95
CA LEU A 235 -13.50 0.58 15.79
C LEU A 235 -12.08 -0.02 15.91
N ARG A 236 -11.11 0.76 16.39
CA ARG A 236 -9.77 0.25 16.63
C ARG A 236 -9.75 -0.91 17.62
N ASN A 237 -10.45 -0.78 18.74
CA ASN A 237 -10.54 -1.83 19.77
C ASN A 237 -11.24 -3.08 19.22
N LEU A 238 -12.31 -2.89 18.44
CA LEU A 238 -13.03 -4.00 17.81
C LEU A 238 -12.12 -4.78 16.87
N VAL A 239 -11.44 -4.09 15.96
CA VAL A 239 -10.54 -4.71 14.96
C VAL A 239 -9.32 -5.34 15.63
N SER A 240 -8.81 -4.73 16.71
CA SER A 240 -7.75 -5.31 17.55
C SER A 240 -8.23 -6.58 18.26
N GLY A 241 -9.44 -6.55 18.82
CA GLY A 241 -10.06 -7.73 19.46
C GLY A 241 -10.29 -8.92 18.51
N GLN A 242 -10.33 -8.66 17.21
CA GLN A 242 -10.36 -9.68 16.16
C GLN A 242 -8.97 -10.24 15.79
N GLY A 243 -7.90 -9.80 16.45
CA GLY A 243 -6.53 -10.20 16.13
C GLY A 243 -5.97 -9.61 14.83
N ARG A 244 -6.60 -8.55 14.29
CA ARG A 244 -6.22 -7.99 12.99
C ARG A 244 -5.23 -6.83 13.08
N ILE A 245 -5.01 -6.31 14.28
CA ILE A 245 -4.03 -5.25 14.60
C ILE A 245 -3.02 -5.80 15.63
N GLU A 246 -2.47 -6.97 15.37
CA GLU A 246 -1.41 -7.55 16.19
C GLU A 246 -0.05 -6.89 15.91
N PRO A 247 0.94 -6.97 16.80
CA PRO A 247 2.29 -6.51 16.52
C PRO A 247 2.85 -7.14 15.24
N THR A 248 3.44 -6.32 14.38
CA THR A 248 4.05 -6.77 13.11
C THR A 248 5.47 -7.32 13.29
N GLY A 249 6.01 -7.19 14.49
CA GLY A 249 7.43 -7.46 14.76
C GLY A 249 8.35 -6.33 14.29
N CYS A 250 7.79 -5.22 13.79
CA CYS A 250 8.50 -3.96 13.60
C CYS A 250 8.58 -3.17 14.92
N PRO A 251 9.52 -2.21 15.05
CA PRO A 251 9.54 -1.31 16.20
C PRO A 251 8.22 -0.52 16.27
N GLU A 252 7.50 -0.65 17.39
CA GLU A 252 6.27 0.10 17.63
C GLU A 252 6.62 1.53 18.10
N LEU A 253 5.97 2.52 17.52
CA LEU A 253 6.05 3.89 18.00
C LEU A 253 5.28 4.02 19.33
N PRO A 254 5.73 4.85 20.27
CA PRO A 254 4.98 5.10 21.49
C PRO A 254 3.63 5.74 21.17
N PHE A 255 2.59 5.31 21.88
CA PHE A 255 1.22 5.86 21.79
C PHE A 255 1.13 7.18 22.53
#